data_169c0bdb869f55afcfa1e4749ef5edfd
#
_entry.id   169c0bdb869f55afcfa1e4749ef5edfd
#
_cell.length_a   1.000
_cell.length_b   1.000
_cell.length_c   1.000
_cell.angle_alpha   90.00
_cell.angle_beta   90.00
_cell.angle_gamma   90.00
#
_symmetry.space_group_name_H-M   'P 1'
#
loop_
_entity.id
_entity.type
_entity.pdbx_description
1 polymer ?
#
loop_
_entity_poly.entity_id
_entity_poly.type
_entity_poly.pdbx_seq_one_letter_code
_entity_poly.pdbx_strand_id
1 'polypeptide(L)'
;MQISSRFTMAIHMFACIDTFKEMKMTSDFMAGSIGTNPVIIRKLLGQLKAAGLVEVARGTGGVTIKKPLNEITFLDVYKAVECAPDEELFHFHENPNQECPVGRNIHHVLDDKLIRIQKAMEDELSKITLEEVKNDVALWIAAQS
;
A
#
# COMPACT_ATOMS: atom_id res chain seq x y z
N MET A 1 9.88 -12.21 6.28
CA MET A 1 9.60 -10.98 5.54
C MET A 1 8.25 -10.42 5.98
N GLN A 2 8.18 -9.13 6.14
CA GLN A 2 6.94 -8.48 6.58
C GLN A 2 6.56 -7.35 5.62
N ILE A 3 5.28 -7.26 5.34
CA ILE A 3 4.74 -6.07 4.70
C ILE A 3 4.62 -5.03 5.80
N SER A 4 5.17 -3.85 5.59
CA SER A 4 5.22 -2.83 6.63
C SER A 4 3.84 -2.20 6.88
N SER A 5 3.72 -1.49 7.99
CA SER A 5 2.49 -0.76 8.29
C SER A 5 2.20 0.38 7.31
N ARG A 6 3.17 0.74 6.46
CA ARG A 6 2.95 1.76 5.43
C ARG A 6 1.78 1.40 4.53
N PHE A 7 1.61 0.13 4.19
CA PHE A 7 0.49 -0.31 3.36
C PHE A 7 -0.85 -0.04 4.05
N THR A 8 -1.01 -0.49 5.29
CA THR A 8 -2.27 -0.29 6.01
C THR A 8 -2.51 1.19 6.32
N MET A 9 -1.44 1.95 6.62
CA MET A 9 -1.55 3.39 6.80
C MET A 9 -2.03 4.10 5.53
N ALA A 10 -1.52 3.69 4.37
CA ALA A 10 -1.95 4.27 3.10
C ALA A 10 -3.43 4.01 2.83
N ILE A 11 -3.91 2.79 3.07
CA ILE A 11 -5.34 2.47 2.95
C ILE A 11 -6.16 3.34 3.90
N HIS A 12 -5.71 3.49 5.15
CA HIS A 12 -6.36 4.33 6.15
C HIS A 12 -6.44 5.80 5.67
N MET A 13 -5.37 6.29 5.04
CA MET A 13 -5.35 7.65 4.50
C MET A 13 -6.43 7.85 3.44
N PHE A 14 -6.59 6.89 2.53
CA PHE A 14 -7.66 6.98 1.52
C PHE A 14 -9.04 7.00 2.18
N ALA A 15 -9.24 6.20 3.22
CA ALA A 15 -10.50 6.19 3.95
C ALA A 15 -10.80 7.55 4.59
N CYS A 16 -9.77 8.20 5.16
CA CYS A 16 -9.92 9.54 5.72
C CYS A 16 -10.29 10.56 4.64
N ILE A 17 -9.57 10.53 3.53
CA ILE A 17 -9.81 11.49 2.44
C ILE A 17 -11.24 11.36 1.90
N ASP A 18 -11.71 10.14 1.73
CA ASP A 18 -13.06 9.91 1.19
C ASP A 18 -14.14 10.22 2.20
N THR A 19 -14.00 9.73 3.44
CA THR A 19 -15.03 9.92 4.48
C THR A 19 -15.23 11.41 4.79
N PHE A 20 -14.16 12.17 4.81
CA PHE A 20 -14.18 13.60 5.16
C PHE A 20 -13.93 14.48 3.95
N LYS A 21 -14.45 14.10 2.80
CA LYS A 21 -14.20 14.84 1.54
C LYS A 21 -14.74 16.26 1.53
N GLU A 22 -15.67 16.57 2.43
CA GLU A 22 -16.18 17.94 2.57
C GLU A 22 -15.21 18.83 3.36
N MET A 23 -14.22 18.24 4.00
CA MET A 23 -13.18 18.96 4.73
C MET A 23 -11.92 19.04 3.89
N LYS A 24 -11.12 20.05 4.19
CA LYS A 24 -9.78 20.14 3.67
C LYS A 24 -8.89 19.14 4.43
N MET A 25 -8.51 18.07 3.76
CA MET A 25 -7.73 17.01 4.40
C MET A 25 -6.26 17.39 4.52
N THR A 26 -5.72 17.27 5.72
CA THR A 26 -4.33 17.62 6.02
C THR A 26 -3.55 16.43 6.53
N SER A 27 -2.22 16.53 6.43
CA SER A 27 -1.33 15.51 6.99
C SER A 27 -1.50 15.38 8.50
N ASP A 28 -1.72 16.50 9.18
CA ASP A 28 -1.90 16.49 10.63
C ASP A 28 -3.17 15.75 11.03
N PHE A 29 -4.27 15.96 10.30
CA PHE A 29 -5.52 15.27 10.58
C PHE A 29 -5.35 13.76 10.38
N MET A 30 -4.77 13.36 9.27
CA MET A 30 -4.56 11.94 8.96
C MET A 30 -3.62 11.29 9.96
N ALA A 31 -2.56 11.99 10.36
CA ALA A 31 -1.63 11.49 11.38
C ALA A 31 -2.34 11.24 12.70
N GLY A 32 -3.24 12.14 13.08
CA GLY A 32 -4.05 11.97 14.29
C GLY A 32 -4.98 10.77 14.22
N SER A 33 -5.64 10.59 13.08
CA SER A 33 -6.54 9.46 12.88
C SER A 33 -5.79 8.12 12.89
N ILE A 34 -4.63 8.09 12.28
CA ILE A 34 -3.84 6.85 12.14
C ILE A 34 -3.07 6.54 13.42
N GLY A 35 -2.70 7.55 14.16
CA GLY A 35 -1.87 7.39 15.37
C GLY A 35 -0.38 7.40 15.06
N THR A 36 0.03 8.21 14.10
CA THR A 36 1.43 8.35 13.70
C THR A 36 1.78 9.85 13.60
N ASN A 37 2.98 10.16 13.15
CA ASN A 37 3.40 11.55 13.02
C ASN A 37 3.22 12.05 11.58
N PRO A 38 3.04 13.37 11.39
CA PRO A 38 2.81 13.95 10.06
C PRO A 38 3.95 13.73 9.05
N VAL A 39 5.17 13.54 9.52
CA VAL A 39 6.33 13.31 8.64
C VAL A 39 6.14 12.03 7.83
N ILE A 40 5.69 10.95 8.50
CA ILE A 40 5.42 9.67 7.85
C ILE A 40 4.29 9.84 6.83
N ILE A 41 3.24 10.57 7.21
CA ILE A 41 2.10 10.81 6.32
C ILE A 41 2.54 11.57 5.07
N ARG A 42 3.36 12.62 5.22
CA ARG A 42 3.85 13.39 4.07
C ARG A 42 4.69 12.52 3.14
N LYS A 43 5.50 11.62 3.70
CA LYS A 43 6.28 10.69 2.89
C LYS A 43 5.38 9.75 2.08
N LEU A 44 4.35 9.21 2.72
CA LEU A 44 3.39 8.35 2.04
C LEU A 44 2.61 9.11 0.97
N LEU A 45 2.22 10.37 1.25
CA LEU A 45 1.57 11.22 0.26
C LEU A 45 2.44 11.41 -0.97
N GLY A 46 3.75 11.62 -0.77
CA GLY A 46 4.68 11.74 -1.88
C GLY A 46 4.70 10.49 -2.74
N GLN A 47 4.69 9.32 -2.14
CA GLN A 47 4.68 8.05 -2.85
C GLN A 47 3.36 7.84 -3.60
N LEU A 48 2.24 8.15 -2.96
CA LEU A 48 0.92 8.01 -3.60
C LEU A 48 0.74 9.02 -4.74
N LYS A 49 1.25 10.22 -4.56
CA LYS A 49 1.23 11.25 -5.60
C LYS A 49 2.08 10.82 -6.80
N ALA A 50 3.26 10.28 -6.55
CA ALA A 50 4.14 9.79 -7.62
C ALA A 50 3.48 8.67 -8.42
N ALA A 51 2.65 7.86 -7.77
CA ALA A 51 1.89 6.79 -8.41
C ALA A 51 0.62 7.29 -9.12
N GLY A 52 0.30 8.58 -9.03
CA GLY A 52 -0.87 9.16 -9.68
C GLY A 52 -2.19 8.88 -8.98
N LEU A 53 -2.16 8.49 -7.72
CA LEU A 53 -3.36 8.11 -6.99
C LEU A 53 -3.98 9.26 -6.19
N VAL A 54 -3.19 10.24 -5.78
CA VAL A 54 -3.67 11.41 -5.06
C VAL A 54 -3.07 12.68 -5.65
N GLU A 55 -3.71 13.80 -5.34
CA GLU A 55 -3.25 15.12 -5.71
C GLU A 55 -3.17 15.95 -4.43
N VAL A 56 -2.07 16.70 -4.28
CA VAL A 56 -1.84 17.54 -3.12
C VAL A 56 -1.79 19.00 -3.59
N ALA A 57 -2.71 19.81 -3.09
CA ALA A 57 -2.74 21.23 -3.44
C ALA A 57 -1.60 21.96 -2.71
N ARG A 58 -1.07 22.98 -3.36
CA ARG A 58 0.02 23.78 -2.79
C ARG A 58 -0.45 24.62 -1.60
N GLY A 59 0.48 24.89 -0.69
CA GLY A 59 0.23 25.71 0.46
C GLY A 59 -0.74 25.06 1.44
N THR A 60 -1.82 25.74 1.73
CA THR A 60 -2.85 25.23 2.65
C THR A 60 -3.89 24.37 1.96
N GLY A 61 -3.67 24.01 0.69
CA GLY A 61 -4.57 23.12 -0.05
C GLY A 61 -4.59 21.71 0.54
N GLY A 62 -5.70 21.02 0.42
CA GLY A 62 -5.85 19.68 0.94
C GLY A 62 -5.41 18.60 -0.03
N VAL A 63 -5.67 17.37 0.36
CA VAL A 63 -5.37 16.17 -0.43
C VAL A 63 -6.67 15.68 -1.05
N THR A 64 -6.62 15.30 -2.33
CA THR A 64 -7.77 14.72 -3.02
C THR A 64 -7.37 13.44 -3.73
N ILE A 65 -8.34 12.55 -3.92
CA ILE A 65 -8.12 11.30 -4.64
C ILE A 65 -8.27 11.57 -6.13
N LYS A 66 -7.28 11.15 -6.90
CA LYS A 66 -7.20 11.51 -8.33
C LYS A 66 -7.97 10.58 -9.26
N LYS A 67 -8.28 9.36 -8.79
CA LYS A 67 -8.96 8.34 -9.59
C LYS A 67 -10.21 7.86 -8.84
N PRO A 68 -11.23 7.36 -9.56
CA PRO A 68 -12.37 6.73 -8.87
C PRO A 68 -11.92 5.57 -8.00
N LEU A 69 -12.54 5.42 -6.83
CA LEU A 69 -12.16 4.39 -5.86
C LEU A 69 -12.30 2.97 -6.39
N ASN A 70 -13.25 2.74 -7.30
CA ASN A 70 -13.41 1.42 -7.93
C ASN A 70 -12.32 1.11 -8.95
N GLU A 71 -11.46 2.08 -9.26
CA GLU A 71 -10.32 1.90 -10.15
C GLU A 71 -8.99 1.86 -9.42
N ILE A 72 -9.00 2.02 -8.10
CA ILE A 72 -7.79 1.91 -7.29
C ILE A 72 -7.86 0.61 -6.50
N THR A 73 -6.94 -0.31 -6.81
CA THR A 73 -6.88 -1.61 -6.15
C THR A 73 -5.85 -1.60 -5.01
N PHE A 74 -5.94 -2.59 -4.16
CA PHE A 74 -4.92 -2.81 -3.12
C PHE A 74 -3.54 -3.02 -3.76
N LEU A 75 -3.50 -3.63 -4.95
CA LEU A 75 -2.23 -3.80 -5.66
C LEU A 75 -1.62 -2.45 -6.05
N ASP A 76 -2.44 -1.51 -6.52
CA ASP A 76 -1.97 -0.17 -6.86
C ASP A 76 -1.35 0.53 -5.65
N VAL A 77 -2.01 0.44 -4.50
CA VAL A 77 -1.52 1.04 -3.26
C VAL A 77 -0.25 0.34 -2.78
N TYR A 78 -0.23 -0.98 -2.82
CA TYR A 78 0.93 -1.78 -2.43
C TYR A 78 2.16 -1.39 -3.26
N LYS A 79 2.02 -1.32 -4.57
CA LYS A 79 3.13 -0.94 -5.45
C LYS A 79 3.60 0.49 -5.21
N ALA A 80 2.70 1.38 -4.81
CA ALA A 80 3.05 2.76 -4.56
C ALA A 80 3.92 2.93 -3.31
N VAL A 81 3.65 2.17 -2.24
CA VAL A 81 4.25 2.43 -0.93
C VAL A 81 5.20 1.34 -0.43
N GLU A 82 5.06 0.11 -0.89
CA GLU A 82 5.86 -1.02 -0.38
C GLU A 82 6.94 -1.47 -1.34
N CYS A 83 6.71 -1.35 -2.64
CA CYS A 83 7.64 -1.86 -3.63
C CYS A 83 8.50 -0.74 -4.22
N ALA A 84 9.81 -0.86 -4.07
CA ALA A 84 10.70 -0.23 -5.04
C ALA A 84 10.48 -0.95 -6.39
N PRO A 85 10.71 -0.28 -7.53
CA PRO A 85 10.41 -0.89 -8.83
C PRO A 85 10.96 -2.29 -9.06
N ASP A 86 12.06 -2.63 -8.40
CA ASP A 86 12.73 -3.91 -8.58
C ASP A 86 12.68 -4.80 -7.33
N GLU A 87 11.87 -4.42 -6.33
CA GLU A 87 11.79 -5.21 -5.10
C GLU A 87 10.92 -6.43 -5.26
N GLU A 88 11.45 -7.57 -4.84
CA GLU A 88 10.73 -8.82 -4.80
C GLU A 88 10.22 -9.07 -3.37
N LEU A 89 9.12 -9.80 -3.27
CA LEU A 89 8.53 -10.16 -1.98
C LEU A 89 9.49 -10.99 -1.14
N PHE A 90 10.20 -11.90 -1.78
CA PHE A 90 11.15 -12.78 -1.12
C PHE A 90 12.57 -12.42 -1.52
N HIS A 91 13.45 -12.40 -0.52
CA HIS A 91 14.88 -12.20 -0.73
C HIS A 91 15.60 -13.53 -0.52
N PHE A 92 16.51 -13.84 -1.42
CA PHE A 92 17.34 -15.02 -1.26
C PHE A 92 18.47 -14.73 -0.29
N HIS A 93 18.82 -15.76 0.49
CA HIS A 93 20.07 -15.73 1.23
C HIS A 93 21.24 -15.74 0.23
N GLU A 94 22.25 -14.99 0.55
CA GLU A 94 23.42 -14.83 -0.33
C GLU A 94 24.45 -15.91 -0.04
N ASN A 95 25.23 -16.23 -1.06
CA ASN A 95 26.41 -17.10 -0.95
C ASN A 95 26.13 -18.52 -0.42
N PRO A 96 25.14 -19.24 -0.96
CA PRO A 96 25.03 -20.65 -0.64
C PRO A 96 26.28 -21.40 -1.08
N ASN A 97 26.65 -22.44 -0.34
CA ASN A 97 27.87 -23.20 -0.61
C ASN A 97 27.77 -23.91 -1.97
N GLN A 98 28.61 -23.48 -2.91
CA GLN A 98 28.60 -24.01 -4.26
C GLN A 98 29.13 -25.45 -4.36
N GLU A 99 29.85 -25.93 -3.36
CA GLU A 99 30.35 -27.29 -3.31
C GLU A 99 29.30 -28.27 -2.78
N CYS A 100 28.27 -27.74 -2.10
CA CYS A 100 27.17 -28.56 -1.66
C CYS A 100 26.14 -28.68 -2.81
N PRO A 101 25.73 -29.91 -3.19
CA PRO A 101 24.75 -30.05 -4.27
C PRO A 101 23.42 -29.33 -4.00
N VAL A 102 22.98 -29.26 -2.75
CA VAL A 102 21.77 -28.51 -2.39
C VAL A 102 22.02 -27.01 -2.50
N GLY A 103 23.09 -26.50 -1.90
CA GLY A 103 23.43 -25.08 -1.94
C GLY A 103 23.62 -24.58 -3.35
N ARG A 104 24.24 -25.35 -4.19
CA ARG A 104 24.48 -25.00 -5.59
C ARG A 104 23.18 -24.85 -6.39
N ASN A 105 22.14 -25.58 -6.02
CA ASN A 105 20.89 -25.64 -6.78
C ASN A 105 19.71 -25.00 -6.09
N ILE A 106 19.88 -24.43 -4.89
CA ILE A 106 18.73 -23.96 -4.10
C ILE A 106 17.94 -22.84 -4.78
N HIS A 107 18.62 -21.93 -5.50
CA HIS A 107 17.93 -20.87 -6.21
C HIS A 107 17.06 -21.44 -7.34
N HIS A 108 17.58 -22.43 -8.06
CA HIS A 108 16.80 -23.09 -9.13
C HIS A 108 15.57 -23.80 -8.55
N VAL A 109 15.69 -24.36 -7.36
CA VAL A 109 14.59 -25.07 -6.72
C VAL A 109 13.50 -24.11 -6.24
N LEU A 110 13.89 -22.94 -5.72
CA LEU A 110 12.95 -22.03 -5.09
C LEU A 110 12.35 -20.96 -6.02
N ASP A 111 13.08 -20.56 -7.07
CA ASP A 111 12.69 -19.45 -7.92
C ASP A 111 11.24 -19.49 -8.38
N ASP A 112 10.85 -20.55 -9.07
CA ASP A 112 9.50 -20.65 -9.65
C ASP A 112 8.41 -20.74 -8.58
N LYS A 113 8.73 -21.33 -7.45
CA LYS A 113 7.79 -21.45 -6.32
C LYS A 113 7.52 -20.11 -5.69
N LEU A 114 8.59 -19.32 -5.45
CA LEU A 114 8.47 -18.00 -4.83
C LEU A 114 7.80 -17.00 -5.78
N ILE A 115 8.10 -17.08 -7.08
CA ILE A 115 7.44 -16.26 -8.09
C ILE A 115 5.94 -16.55 -8.11
N ARG A 116 5.57 -17.83 -8.04
CA ARG A 116 4.17 -18.23 -8.04
C ARG A 116 3.43 -17.70 -6.82
N ILE A 117 4.07 -17.74 -5.64
CA ILE A 117 3.47 -17.22 -4.41
C ILE A 117 3.28 -15.71 -4.51
N GLN A 118 4.30 -14.99 -4.97
CA GLN A 118 4.21 -13.54 -5.13
C GLN A 118 3.10 -13.17 -6.12
N LYS A 119 3.01 -13.88 -7.23
CA LYS A 119 1.97 -13.63 -8.22
C LYS A 119 0.58 -13.88 -7.65
N ALA A 120 0.40 -14.94 -6.86
CA ALA A 120 -0.88 -15.22 -6.22
C ALA A 120 -1.29 -14.11 -5.26
N MET A 121 -0.34 -13.56 -4.51
CA MET A 121 -0.59 -12.43 -3.62
C MET A 121 -1.00 -11.19 -4.44
N GLU A 122 -0.26 -10.90 -5.50
CA GLU A 122 -0.57 -9.74 -6.35
C GLU A 122 -1.92 -9.88 -7.03
N ASP A 123 -2.26 -11.09 -7.49
CA ASP A 123 -3.56 -11.36 -8.09
C ASP A 123 -4.68 -11.09 -7.09
N GLU A 124 -4.51 -11.49 -5.83
CA GLU A 124 -5.52 -11.24 -4.81
C GLU A 124 -5.63 -9.76 -4.46
N LEU A 125 -4.50 -9.07 -4.35
CA LEU A 125 -4.49 -7.62 -4.12
C LEU A 125 -5.21 -6.87 -5.25
N SER A 126 -5.11 -7.35 -6.48
CA SER A 126 -5.74 -6.70 -7.62
C SER A 126 -7.26 -6.82 -7.64
N LYS A 127 -7.82 -7.71 -6.83
CA LYS A 127 -9.27 -7.94 -6.76
C LYS A 127 -9.99 -7.07 -5.74
N ILE A 128 -9.25 -6.46 -4.81
CA ILE A 128 -9.84 -5.65 -3.73
C ILE A 128 -9.65 -4.18 -4.11
N THR A 129 -10.76 -3.43 -4.11
CA THR A 129 -10.73 -2.00 -4.46
C THR A 129 -10.91 -1.12 -3.24
N LEU A 130 -10.52 0.14 -3.36
CA LEU A 130 -10.77 1.12 -2.30
C LEU A 130 -12.25 1.42 -2.13
N GLU A 131 -13.06 1.15 -3.15
CA GLU A 131 -14.51 1.29 -3.02
C GLU A 131 -15.08 0.31 -1.98
N GLU A 132 -14.56 -0.91 -1.94
CA GLU A 132 -14.97 -1.88 -0.91
C GLU A 132 -14.64 -1.36 0.49
N VAL A 133 -13.44 -0.77 0.66
CA VAL A 133 -13.05 -0.18 1.94
C VAL A 133 -13.99 0.96 2.32
N LYS A 134 -14.28 1.85 1.37
CA LYS A 134 -15.22 2.95 1.59
C LYS A 134 -16.57 2.45 2.07
N ASN A 135 -17.11 1.46 1.38
CA ASN A 135 -18.43 0.91 1.72
C ASN A 135 -18.41 0.26 3.10
N ASP A 136 -17.38 -0.47 3.43
CA ASP A 136 -17.25 -1.12 4.73
C ASP A 136 -17.09 -0.09 5.86
N VAL A 137 -16.31 0.96 5.65
CA VAL A 137 -16.17 2.04 6.63
C VAL A 137 -17.54 2.69 6.91
N ALA A 138 -18.29 2.97 5.86
CA ALA A 138 -19.62 3.58 6.00
C ALA A 138 -20.57 2.68 6.79
N LEU A 139 -20.53 1.38 6.53
CA LEU A 139 -21.39 0.42 7.25
C LEU A 139 -21.05 0.37 8.73
N TRP A 140 -19.75 0.33 9.06
CA TRP A 140 -19.33 0.28 10.46
C TRP A 140 -19.66 1.56 11.23
N ILE A 141 -19.47 2.72 10.57
CA ILE A 141 -19.84 4.00 11.18
C ILE A 141 -21.33 4.05 11.47
N ALA A 142 -22.16 3.64 10.51
CA ALA A 142 -23.61 3.61 10.68
C ALA A 142 -24.04 2.68 11.80
N ALA A 143 -23.34 1.55 11.96
CA ALA A 143 -23.67 0.57 13.00
C ALA A 143 -23.36 1.06 14.40
N GLN A 144 -22.49 2.06 14.54
CA GLN A 144 -22.05 2.60 15.84
C GLN A 144 -22.71 3.91 16.21
N SER A 145 -23.56 4.43 15.37
CA SER A 145 -24.23 5.71 15.60
C SER A 145 -25.63 5.55 16.20
#